data_0f0a8a6b205000556ab94e9a925ad0d5
#
_entry.id   0f0a8a6b205000556ab94e9a925ad0d5
#
_cell.length_a   1.000
_cell.length_b   1.000
_cell.length_c   1.000
_cell.angle_alpha   90.00
_cell.angle_beta   90.00
_cell.angle_gamma   90.00
#
_symmetry.space_group_name_H-M   'P 1'
#
loop_
_entity.id
_entity.type
_entity.pdbx_description
1 polymer ?
#
loop_
_entity_poly.entity_id
_entity_poly.type
_entity_poly.pdbx_seq_one_letter_code
_entity_poly.pdbx_strand_id
1 'polypeptide(L)'
;SLLPEGTTLDEFTTTFIQSSQKVGPSMADDIKNSAILAVIFAMICMAAYILLRFRDVSFSVGAFASVATTTLCIISFYTLLWKVLPFSMEVDQTFIAAILTIIGYSINDTVVVFDRIRETIALYPKRDRYQVINDALNSTLCRTFNTSLTTLVVVLCIFILGGSTIRSFTFAILLGII
;
A
#
# COMPACT_ATOMS: atom_id res chain seq x y z
N SER A 1 -33.72 19.63 -16.01
CA SER A 1 -34.15 18.41 -15.34
C SER A 1 -33.68 17.23 -16.20
N LEU A 2 -32.89 16.31 -15.60
CA LEU A 2 -32.36 15.12 -16.27
C LEU A 2 -33.26 13.88 -16.07
N LEU A 3 -34.40 14.06 -15.45
CA LEU A 3 -35.37 12.99 -15.15
C LEU A 3 -36.64 13.16 -15.95
N PRO A 4 -37.26 12.06 -16.45
CA PRO A 4 -38.59 12.11 -17.07
C PRO A 4 -39.64 12.60 -16.08
N GLU A 5 -40.55 13.45 -16.53
CA GLU A 5 -41.62 13.94 -15.68
C GLU A 5 -42.55 12.78 -15.30
N GLY A 6 -42.76 12.58 -13.98
CA GLY A 6 -43.62 11.53 -13.45
C GLY A 6 -42.91 10.34 -12.80
N THR A 7 -41.58 10.36 -12.71
CA THR A 7 -40.82 9.27 -12.07
C THR A 7 -41.16 9.20 -10.58
N THR A 8 -41.64 8.06 -10.09
CA THR A 8 -41.89 7.84 -8.68
C THR A 8 -40.60 7.54 -7.91
N LEU A 9 -40.60 7.77 -6.58
CA LEU A 9 -39.41 7.49 -5.73
C LEU A 9 -38.96 6.03 -5.82
N ASP A 10 -39.87 5.08 -5.97
CA ASP A 10 -39.55 3.67 -6.10
C ASP A 10 -38.93 3.34 -7.47
N GLU A 11 -39.40 3.96 -8.53
CA GLU A 11 -38.86 3.84 -9.87
C GLU A 11 -37.46 4.45 -9.97
N PHE A 12 -37.26 5.59 -9.30
CA PHE A 12 -35.95 6.24 -9.18
C PHE A 12 -34.95 5.36 -8.47
N THR A 13 -35.34 4.76 -7.33
CA THR A 13 -34.45 3.89 -6.55
C THR A 13 -34.13 2.58 -7.27
N THR A 14 -35.03 2.01 -8.03
CA THR A 14 -34.82 0.71 -8.71
C THR A 14 -34.10 0.87 -10.07
N THR A 15 -34.34 1.97 -10.78
CA THR A 15 -33.87 2.12 -12.16
C THR A 15 -32.61 3.00 -12.24
N PHE A 16 -32.49 4.04 -11.42
CA PHE A 16 -31.43 5.03 -11.50
C PHE A 16 -30.34 4.89 -10.42
N ILE A 17 -30.65 4.28 -9.27
CA ILE A 17 -29.65 4.02 -8.22
C ILE A 17 -29.06 2.63 -8.43
N GLN A 18 -27.94 2.55 -9.13
CA GLN A 18 -27.21 1.29 -9.38
C GLN A 18 -26.49 0.75 -8.14
N SER A 19 -26.08 1.59 -7.22
CA SER A 19 -25.59 1.19 -5.90
C SER A 19 -25.70 2.34 -4.90
N SER A 20 -26.26 2.07 -3.73
CA SER A 20 -26.25 2.99 -2.60
C SER A 20 -25.65 2.27 -1.41
N GLN A 21 -24.39 2.49 -1.11
CA GLN A 21 -23.73 1.98 0.09
C GLN A 21 -23.81 3.05 1.18
N LYS A 22 -24.86 2.98 2.00
CA LYS A 22 -24.91 3.73 3.27
C LYS A 22 -24.32 2.84 4.37
N VAL A 23 -23.11 3.15 4.78
CA VAL A 23 -22.48 2.50 5.93
C VAL A 23 -23.00 3.16 7.19
N GLY A 24 -23.71 2.41 8.04
CA GLY A 24 -24.17 2.90 9.35
C GLY A 24 -22.96 3.18 10.28
N PRO A 25 -23.12 4.05 11.30
CA PRO A 25 -22.02 4.39 12.23
C PRO A 25 -21.37 3.16 12.89
N SER A 26 -22.15 2.15 13.24
CA SER A 26 -21.67 0.89 13.81
C SER A 26 -20.81 0.09 12.83
N MET A 27 -21.17 0.04 11.54
CA MET A 27 -20.36 -0.63 10.52
C MET A 27 -19.05 0.12 10.24
N ALA A 28 -19.06 1.45 10.32
CA ALA A 28 -17.84 2.24 10.14
C ALA A 28 -16.81 1.97 11.26
N ASP A 29 -17.27 1.84 12.49
CA ASP A 29 -16.42 1.50 13.63
C ASP A 29 -15.89 0.06 13.55
N ASP A 30 -16.71 -0.89 13.10
CA ASP A 30 -16.30 -2.29 12.89
C ASP A 30 -15.25 -2.39 11.77
N ILE A 31 -15.43 -1.67 10.67
CA ILE A 31 -14.46 -1.61 9.56
C ILE A 31 -13.14 -1.01 10.05
N LYS A 32 -13.19 0.08 10.81
CA LYS A 32 -12.01 0.74 11.36
C LYS A 32 -11.23 -0.18 12.30
N ASN A 33 -11.91 -0.83 13.24
CA ASN A 33 -11.28 -1.75 14.18
C ASN A 33 -10.66 -2.97 13.48
N SER A 34 -11.39 -3.54 12.52
CA SER A 34 -10.91 -4.66 11.69
C SER A 34 -9.71 -4.26 10.84
N ALA A 35 -9.68 -3.03 10.32
CA ALA A 35 -8.56 -2.48 9.57
C ALA A 35 -7.29 -2.37 10.40
N ILE A 36 -7.40 -1.77 11.58
CA ILE A 36 -6.26 -1.61 12.49
C ILE A 36 -5.72 -2.99 12.88
N LEU A 37 -6.60 -3.92 13.23
CA LEU A 37 -6.22 -5.29 13.59
C LEU A 37 -5.53 -6.00 12.42
N ALA A 38 -6.06 -5.88 11.20
CA ALA A 38 -5.48 -6.50 10.00
C ALA A 38 -4.09 -5.96 9.69
N VAL A 39 -3.88 -4.64 9.78
CA VAL A 39 -2.58 -4.01 9.55
C VAL A 39 -1.57 -4.44 10.61
N ILE A 40 -1.94 -4.42 11.90
CA ILE A 40 -1.06 -4.88 12.99
C ILE A 40 -0.70 -6.35 12.81
N PHE A 41 -1.68 -7.20 12.52
CA PHE A 41 -1.45 -8.63 12.31
C PHE A 41 -0.54 -8.88 11.10
N ALA A 42 -0.76 -8.19 9.98
CA ALA A 42 0.11 -8.26 8.82
C ALA A 42 1.55 -7.85 9.16
N MET A 43 1.75 -6.77 9.90
CA MET A 43 3.07 -6.32 10.32
C MET A 43 3.78 -7.33 11.23
N ILE A 44 3.06 -7.94 12.16
CA ILE A 44 3.61 -9.00 13.04
C ILE A 44 4.01 -10.24 12.20
N CYS A 45 3.14 -10.71 11.32
CA CYS A 45 3.44 -11.85 10.45
C CYS A 45 4.67 -11.59 9.58
N MET A 46 4.81 -10.37 9.06
CA MET A 46 5.95 -9.98 8.26
C MET A 46 7.25 -9.87 9.06
N ALA A 47 7.21 -9.29 10.25
CA ALA A 47 8.36 -9.25 11.15
C ALA A 47 8.81 -10.67 11.51
N ALA A 48 7.87 -11.57 11.81
CA ALA A 48 8.14 -12.98 12.08
C ALA A 48 8.76 -13.68 10.85
N TYR A 49 8.20 -13.45 9.65
CA TYR A 49 8.76 -14.00 8.40
C TYR A 49 10.21 -13.58 8.19
N ILE A 50 10.52 -12.29 8.36
CA ILE A 50 11.87 -11.76 8.17
C ILE A 50 12.82 -12.31 9.24
N LEU A 51 12.38 -12.40 10.50
CA LEU A 51 13.16 -12.98 11.58
C LEU A 51 13.52 -14.44 11.27
N LEU A 52 12.57 -15.24 10.81
CA LEU A 52 12.81 -16.62 10.41
C LEU A 52 13.73 -16.73 9.18
N ARG A 53 13.57 -15.83 8.20
CA ARG A 53 14.33 -15.84 6.95
C ARG A 53 15.78 -15.44 7.13
N PHE A 54 16.04 -14.40 7.93
CA PHE A 54 17.38 -13.83 8.10
C PHE A 54 18.06 -14.30 9.41
N ARG A 55 17.30 -14.81 10.37
CA ARG A 55 17.79 -15.22 11.69
C ARG A 55 18.57 -14.12 12.43
N ASP A 56 18.28 -12.86 12.12
CA ASP A 56 18.91 -11.69 12.68
C ASP A 56 17.84 -10.65 13.02
N VAL A 57 17.82 -10.25 14.29
CA VAL A 57 16.84 -9.30 14.82
C VAL A 57 17.01 -7.91 14.18
N SER A 58 18.23 -7.53 13.82
CA SER A 58 18.50 -6.22 13.21
C SER A 58 17.78 -6.02 11.90
N PHE A 59 17.75 -7.04 11.04
CA PHE A 59 17.01 -7.01 9.77
C PHE A 59 15.50 -6.98 9.99
N SER A 60 15.00 -7.73 10.98
CA SER A 60 13.57 -7.74 11.32
C SER A 60 13.08 -6.37 11.80
N VAL A 61 13.84 -5.73 12.71
CA VAL A 61 13.52 -4.39 13.21
C VAL A 61 13.61 -3.35 12.08
N GLY A 62 14.63 -3.44 11.22
CA GLY A 62 14.78 -2.55 10.07
C GLY A 62 13.60 -2.65 9.09
N ALA A 63 13.16 -3.87 8.78
CA ALA A 63 12.02 -4.08 7.91
C ALA A 63 10.70 -3.58 8.52
N PHE A 64 10.50 -3.83 9.82
CA PHE A 64 9.33 -3.31 10.54
C PHE A 64 9.29 -1.78 10.50
N ALA A 65 10.42 -1.14 10.78
CA ALA A 65 10.53 0.33 10.72
C ALA A 65 10.25 0.87 9.31
N SER A 66 10.78 0.21 8.27
CA SER A 66 10.52 0.58 6.87
C SER A 66 9.03 0.52 6.53
N VAL A 67 8.37 -0.59 6.83
CA VAL A 67 6.93 -0.77 6.56
C VAL A 67 6.08 0.21 7.36
N ALA A 68 6.40 0.42 8.64
CA ALA A 68 5.70 1.39 9.47
C ALA A 68 5.81 2.80 8.89
N THR A 69 7.00 3.20 8.46
CA THR A 69 7.23 4.51 7.83
C THR A 69 6.45 4.65 6.53
N THR A 70 6.50 3.65 5.65
CA THR A 70 5.74 3.65 4.39
C THR A 70 4.24 3.78 4.66
N THR A 71 3.70 3.01 5.59
CA THR A 71 2.28 3.07 5.96
C THR A 71 1.88 4.45 6.50
N LEU A 72 2.69 5.02 7.37
CA LEU A 72 2.45 6.37 7.91
C LEU A 72 2.53 7.45 6.82
N CYS A 73 3.48 7.34 5.90
CA CYS A 73 3.59 8.26 4.76
C CYS A 73 2.33 8.21 3.89
N ILE A 74 1.84 7.01 3.55
CA ILE A 74 0.64 6.86 2.72
C ILE A 74 -0.58 7.48 3.41
N ILE A 75 -0.79 7.19 4.69
CA ILE A 75 -1.91 7.76 5.46
C ILE A 75 -1.80 9.29 5.51
N SER A 76 -0.60 9.82 5.73
CA SER A 76 -0.35 11.26 5.78
C SER A 76 -0.65 11.95 4.45
N PHE A 77 -0.14 11.43 3.34
CA PHE A 77 -0.41 11.95 2.01
C PHE A 77 -1.88 11.83 1.62
N TYR A 78 -2.50 10.72 1.96
CA TYR A 78 -3.92 10.49 1.70
C TYR A 78 -4.79 11.50 2.43
N THR A 79 -4.49 11.76 3.72
CA THR A 79 -5.20 12.75 4.54
C THR A 79 -4.95 14.19 4.04
N LEU A 80 -3.72 14.50 3.62
CA LEU A 80 -3.36 15.84 3.12
C LEU A 80 -4.08 16.16 1.81
N LEU A 81 -4.20 15.16 0.92
CA LEU A 81 -4.76 15.33 -0.42
C LEU A 81 -6.28 15.21 -0.46
N TRP A 82 -6.94 14.80 0.63
CA TRP A 82 -8.40 14.62 0.69
C TRP A 82 -9.21 15.81 0.14
N LYS A 83 -8.79 17.05 0.45
CA LYS A 83 -9.54 18.26 0.00
C LYS A 83 -9.13 18.77 -1.38
N VAL A 84 -8.06 18.24 -1.95
CA VAL A 84 -7.46 18.76 -3.19
C VAL A 84 -7.94 17.97 -4.41
N LEU A 85 -8.23 16.70 -4.24
CA LEU A 85 -8.58 15.82 -5.36
C LEU A 85 -10.09 15.76 -5.62
N PRO A 86 -10.50 15.68 -6.90
CA PRO A 86 -11.91 15.73 -7.32
C PRO A 86 -12.66 14.41 -7.19
N PHE A 87 -12.11 13.41 -6.49
CA PHE A 87 -12.76 12.11 -6.25
C PHE A 87 -12.81 11.79 -4.74
N SER A 88 -13.77 10.92 -4.36
CA SER A 88 -13.94 10.53 -2.96
C SER A 88 -12.72 9.74 -2.47
N MET A 89 -12.07 10.27 -1.43
CA MET A 89 -10.96 9.63 -0.74
C MET A 89 -11.44 9.13 0.64
N GLU A 90 -12.43 8.24 0.64
CA GLU A 90 -12.94 7.66 1.87
C GLU A 90 -12.03 6.52 2.34
N VAL A 91 -11.85 6.42 3.66
CA VAL A 91 -11.14 5.31 4.28
C VAL A 91 -12.11 4.15 4.39
N ASP A 92 -12.25 3.42 3.30
CA ASP A 92 -13.12 2.27 3.16
C ASP A 92 -12.33 0.95 3.13
N GLN A 93 -13.02 -0.17 2.88
CA GLN A 93 -12.39 -1.48 2.74
C GLN A 93 -11.38 -1.53 1.58
N THR A 94 -11.59 -0.73 0.53
CA THR A 94 -10.69 -0.70 -0.62
C THR A 94 -9.38 0.00 -0.28
N PHE A 95 -9.43 1.04 0.53
CA PHE A 95 -8.23 1.71 1.07
C PHE A 95 -7.41 0.79 1.98
N ILE A 96 -8.07 0.01 2.84
CA ILE A 96 -7.39 -0.98 3.69
C ILE A 96 -6.71 -2.05 2.84
N ALA A 97 -7.39 -2.55 1.81
CA ALA A 97 -6.83 -3.51 0.86
C ALA A 97 -5.61 -2.92 0.12
N ALA A 98 -5.65 -1.63 -0.25
CA ALA A 98 -4.52 -0.93 -0.84
C ALA A 98 -3.32 -0.89 0.10
N ILE A 99 -3.51 -0.50 1.37
CA ILE A 99 -2.44 -0.46 2.37
C ILE A 99 -1.81 -1.86 2.54
N LEU A 100 -2.62 -2.90 2.70
CA LEU A 100 -2.12 -4.28 2.84
C LEU A 100 -1.33 -4.73 1.60
N THR A 101 -1.78 -4.35 0.40
CA THR A 101 -1.09 -4.63 -0.85
C THR A 101 0.26 -3.93 -0.92
N ILE A 102 0.32 -2.65 -0.53
CA ILE A 102 1.56 -1.87 -0.52
C ILE A 102 2.55 -2.41 0.51
N ILE A 103 2.06 -2.79 1.69
CA ILE A 103 2.87 -3.44 2.71
C ILE A 103 3.54 -4.69 2.14
N GLY A 104 2.78 -5.55 1.46
CA GLY A 104 3.32 -6.75 0.81
C GLY A 104 4.33 -6.44 -0.29
N TYR A 105 4.09 -5.40 -1.08
CA TYR A 105 5.00 -4.93 -2.12
C TYR A 105 6.31 -4.36 -1.55
N SER A 106 6.22 -3.50 -0.54
CA SER A 106 7.37 -2.87 0.12
C SER A 106 8.32 -3.90 0.76
N ILE A 107 7.75 -4.96 1.36
CA ILE A 107 8.56 -6.04 1.94
C ILE A 107 9.33 -6.82 0.89
N ASN A 108 8.74 -7.06 -0.28
CA ASN A 108 9.42 -7.78 -1.34
C ASN A 108 10.74 -7.10 -1.72
N ASP A 109 10.74 -5.77 -1.86
CA ASP A 109 11.95 -5.00 -2.15
C ASP A 109 12.92 -4.96 -0.96
N THR A 110 12.40 -4.79 0.24
CA THR A 110 13.20 -4.80 1.48
C THR A 110 13.95 -6.12 1.66
N VAL A 111 13.30 -7.25 1.42
CA VAL A 111 13.92 -8.60 1.52
C VAL A 111 15.04 -8.77 0.51
N VAL A 112 14.86 -8.30 -0.73
CA VAL A 112 15.90 -8.37 -1.77
C VAL A 112 17.13 -7.57 -1.40
N VAL A 113 16.94 -6.36 -0.89
CA VAL A 113 18.03 -5.50 -0.43
C VAL A 113 18.77 -6.14 0.74
N PHE A 114 18.04 -6.66 1.73
CA PHE A 114 18.63 -7.31 2.90
C PHE A 114 19.38 -8.60 2.54
N ASP A 115 18.85 -9.40 1.62
CA ASP A 115 19.53 -10.61 1.13
C ASP A 115 20.85 -10.25 0.47
N ARG A 116 20.86 -9.19 -0.35
CA ARG A 116 22.09 -8.69 -0.98
C ARG A 116 23.10 -8.13 0.01
N ILE A 117 22.66 -7.39 1.01
CA ILE A 117 23.52 -6.89 2.08
C ILE A 117 24.17 -8.08 2.81
N ARG A 118 23.39 -9.08 3.20
CA ARG A 118 23.88 -10.27 3.88
C ARG A 118 24.88 -11.05 3.03
N GLU A 119 24.60 -11.24 1.75
CA GLU A 119 25.51 -11.91 0.81
C GLU A 119 26.84 -11.15 0.71
N THR A 120 26.78 -9.83 0.55
CA THR A 120 27.98 -8.99 0.39
C THR A 120 28.82 -8.96 1.67
N ILE A 121 28.19 -8.93 2.86
CA ILE A 121 28.90 -9.06 4.14
C ILE A 121 29.62 -10.40 4.25
N ALA A 122 28.98 -11.47 3.81
CA ALA A 122 29.59 -12.82 3.85
C ALA A 122 30.76 -12.95 2.88
N LEU A 123 30.68 -12.32 1.70
CA LEU A 123 31.75 -12.33 0.69
C LEU A 123 32.97 -11.48 1.12
N TYR A 124 32.75 -10.38 1.83
CA TYR A 124 33.80 -9.42 2.21
C TYR A 124 33.84 -9.16 3.74
N PRO A 125 34.15 -10.16 4.57
CA PRO A 125 34.05 -10.04 6.03
C PRO A 125 35.06 -9.08 6.67
N LYS A 126 36.14 -8.74 5.96
CA LYS A 126 37.20 -7.82 6.43
C LYS A 126 37.05 -6.39 5.94
N ARG A 127 36.07 -6.14 5.08
CA ARG A 127 35.84 -4.82 4.49
C ARG A 127 34.99 -3.96 5.44
N ASP A 128 35.15 -2.64 5.34
CA ASP A 128 34.33 -1.72 6.12
C ASP A 128 32.83 -1.92 5.82
N ARG A 129 32.04 -2.04 6.88
CA ARG A 129 30.60 -2.33 6.78
C ARG A 129 29.82 -1.29 6.00
N TYR A 130 30.20 -0.01 6.13
CA TYR A 130 29.57 1.07 5.38
C TYR A 130 29.74 0.90 3.86
N GLN A 131 30.95 0.59 3.42
CA GLN A 131 31.23 0.34 2.00
C GLN A 131 30.49 -0.89 1.48
N VAL A 132 30.47 -1.97 2.26
CA VAL A 132 29.75 -3.21 1.89
C VAL A 132 28.24 -2.97 1.73
N ILE A 133 27.62 -2.23 2.65
CA ILE A 133 26.21 -1.87 2.55
C ILE A 133 25.94 -0.97 1.34
N ASN A 134 26.78 0.03 1.10
CA ASN A 134 26.65 0.92 -0.05
C ASN A 134 26.77 0.18 -1.38
N ASP A 135 27.73 -0.74 -1.51
CA ASP A 135 27.88 -1.57 -2.71
C ASP A 135 26.68 -2.50 -2.91
N ALA A 136 26.15 -3.09 -1.85
CA ALA A 136 24.94 -3.93 -1.89
C ALA A 136 23.73 -3.13 -2.35
N LEU A 137 23.50 -1.95 -1.78
CA LEU A 137 22.41 -1.06 -2.18
C LEU A 137 22.52 -0.67 -3.66
N ASN A 138 23.68 -0.21 -4.10
CA ASN A 138 23.89 0.17 -5.50
C ASN A 138 23.64 -1.01 -6.47
N SER A 139 24.01 -2.22 -6.09
CA SER A 139 23.80 -3.41 -6.92
C SER A 139 22.32 -3.81 -7.07
N THR A 140 21.45 -3.42 -6.13
CA THR A 140 20.02 -3.72 -6.17
C THR A 140 19.18 -2.58 -6.75
N LEU A 141 19.73 -1.37 -6.82
CA LEU A 141 19.01 -0.15 -7.18
C LEU A 141 18.32 -0.25 -8.55
N CYS A 142 19.02 -0.74 -9.57
CA CYS A 142 18.48 -0.89 -10.91
C CYS A 142 17.30 -1.88 -10.95
N ARG A 143 17.38 -2.97 -10.18
CA ARG A 143 16.29 -3.96 -10.07
C ARG A 143 15.08 -3.36 -9.39
N THR A 144 15.25 -2.74 -8.24
CA THR A 144 14.17 -2.10 -7.46
C THR A 144 13.49 -1.01 -8.29
N PHE A 145 14.29 -0.18 -8.96
CA PHE A 145 13.74 0.86 -9.85
C PHE A 145 12.92 0.26 -11.00
N ASN A 146 13.39 -0.78 -11.66
CA ASN A 146 12.67 -1.41 -12.77
C ASN A 146 11.37 -2.08 -12.29
N THR A 147 11.36 -2.76 -11.13
CA THR A 147 10.15 -3.36 -10.56
C THR A 147 9.13 -2.30 -10.17
N SER A 148 9.56 -1.22 -9.53
CA SER A 148 8.69 -0.11 -9.15
C SER A 148 8.15 0.61 -10.38
N LEU A 149 8.98 0.86 -11.39
CA LEU A 149 8.57 1.53 -12.63
C LEU A 149 7.54 0.71 -13.42
N THR A 150 7.76 -0.59 -13.57
CA THR A 150 6.80 -1.46 -14.29
C THR A 150 5.46 -1.53 -13.57
N THR A 151 5.45 -1.66 -12.26
CA THR A 151 4.22 -1.67 -11.46
C THR A 151 3.52 -0.30 -11.49
N LEU A 152 4.29 0.79 -11.40
CA LEU A 152 3.77 2.16 -11.50
C LEU A 152 3.04 2.38 -12.82
N VAL A 153 3.63 1.95 -13.96
CA VAL A 153 3.01 2.09 -15.28
C VAL A 153 1.68 1.36 -15.36
N VAL A 154 1.62 0.11 -14.87
CA VAL A 154 0.39 -0.70 -14.87
C VAL A 154 -0.68 -0.02 -14.00
N VAL A 155 -0.34 0.36 -12.77
CA VAL A 155 -1.29 0.99 -11.84
C VAL A 155 -1.75 2.35 -12.37
N LEU A 156 -0.86 3.12 -13.01
CA LEU A 156 -1.20 4.38 -13.65
C LEU A 156 -2.20 4.19 -14.81
N CYS A 157 -2.02 3.17 -15.64
CA CYS A 157 -2.99 2.83 -16.68
C CYS A 157 -4.37 2.51 -16.07
N ILE A 158 -4.40 1.73 -14.99
CA ILE A 158 -5.65 1.40 -14.30
C ILE A 158 -6.26 2.67 -13.66
N PHE A 159 -5.45 3.56 -13.12
CA PHE A 159 -5.92 4.83 -12.54
C PHE A 159 -6.59 5.74 -13.59
N ILE A 160 -6.02 5.82 -14.79
CA ILE A 160 -6.52 6.68 -15.88
C ILE A 160 -7.76 6.06 -16.54
N LEU A 161 -7.70 4.75 -16.86
CA LEU A 161 -8.74 4.04 -17.62
C LEU A 161 -9.80 3.41 -16.72
N GLY A 162 -9.53 3.24 -15.45
CA GLY A 162 -10.42 2.61 -14.48
C GLY A 162 -11.60 3.50 -14.10
N GLY A 163 -12.69 2.88 -13.69
CA GLY A 163 -13.89 3.56 -13.21
C GLY A 163 -13.68 4.27 -11.87
N SER A 164 -14.65 5.12 -11.49
CA SER A 164 -14.62 5.90 -10.24
C SER A 164 -14.42 5.04 -8.98
N THR A 165 -14.96 3.83 -8.98
CA THR A 165 -14.92 2.90 -7.85
C THR A 165 -13.49 2.46 -7.46
N ILE A 166 -12.60 2.32 -8.45
CA ILE A 166 -11.23 1.82 -8.20
C ILE A 166 -10.17 2.94 -8.16
N ARG A 167 -10.57 4.19 -8.42
CA ARG A 167 -9.63 5.34 -8.43
C ARG A 167 -8.98 5.58 -7.08
N SER A 168 -9.75 5.53 -6.00
CA SER A 168 -9.24 5.69 -4.63
C SER A 168 -8.20 4.62 -4.29
N PHE A 169 -8.51 3.36 -4.61
CA PHE A 169 -7.62 2.22 -4.42
C PHE A 169 -6.32 2.36 -5.22
N THR A 170 -6.42 2.61 -6.53
CA THR A 170 -5.25 2.73 -7.40
C THR A 170 -4.40 3.95 -7.06
N PHE A 171 -5.02 5.05 -6.63
CA PHE A 171 -4.31 6.23 -6.15
C PHE A 171 -3.49 5.94 -4.88
N ALA A 172 -4.09 5.22 -3.91
CA ALA A 172 -3.35 4.80 -2.71
C ALA A 172 -2.14 3.92 -3.07
N ILE A 173 -2.29 2.98 -4.01
CA ILE A 173 -1.17 2.14 -4.48
C ILE A 173 -0.11 2.98 -5.18
N LEU A 174 -0.47 3.95 -6.03
CA LEU A 174 0.48 4.86 -6.67
C LEU A 174 1.33 5.59 -5.64
N LEU A 175 0.70 6.13 -4.59
CA LEU A 175 1.42 6.80 -3.49
C LEU A 175 2.37 5.86 -2.74
N GLY A 176 2.03 4.60 -2.63
CA GLY A 176 2.86 3.63 -1.92
C GLY A 176 4.02 3.05 -2.74
N ILE A 177 4.00 3.17 -4.06
CA ILE A 177 5.08 2.72 -4.95
C ILE A 177 6.13 3.82 -5.14
N ILE A 178 5.73 5.09 -5.09
CA ILE A 178 6.61 6.26 -5.20
C ILE A 178 7.36 6.50 -3.90
#